data_b0701a2647bd79e91d964ba0aa4dc4ef
#
_entry.id   b0701a2647bd79e91d964ba0aa4dc4ef
#
_cell.length_a   1.000
_cell.length_b   1.000
_cell.length_c   1.000
_cell.angle_alpha   90.00
_cell.angle_beta   90.00
_cell.angle_gamma   90.00
#
_symmetry.space_group_name_H-M   'P 1'
#
loop_
_entity.id
_entity.type
_entity.pdbx_description
1 polymer ?
#
loop_
_entity_poly.entity_id
_entity_poly.type
_entity_poly.pdbx_seq_one_letter_code
_entity_poly.pdbx_strand_id
1 'polypeptide(L)'
;LGDVYKRQEMAKWAIGIRLRSSSLEKVNEALYKGDILRTHVMRPTWHFVAAEDIRWMLMLSSERIKAAVMSYAKGHFGKIEKTLFTRCLDQIGKILEGYKSLTKQEVTAELQKSGILPTIDHVNLFLTWGEVEGIVCSGIDKGKKTTYALLDERVPPTRELCREEALARLASRYFQSHSPAQLQDFV
;
A
#
# COMPACT_ATOMS: atom_id res chain seq x y z
N LEU A 1 -9.85 -13.99 -8.52
CA LEU A 1 -10.45 -13.01 -7.58
C LEU A 1 -10.71 -13.60 -6.19
N GLY A 2 -11.17 -14.88 -6.09
CA GLY A 2 -11.46 -15.52 -4.82
C GLY A 2 -10.23 -15.73 -3.90
N ASP A 3 -9.07 -16.04 -4.45
CA ASP A 3 -7.86 -16.31 -3.66
C ASP A 3 -7.25 -15.06 -3.03
N VAL A 4 -7.26 -13.93 -3.71
CA VAL A 4 -6.74 -12.65 -3.17
C VAL A 4 -7.59 -12.22 -1.98
N TYR A 5 -8.91 -12.33 -2.07
CA TYR A 5 -9.81 -12.01 -0.97
C TYR A 5 -9.61 -12.94 0.24
N LYS A 6 -9.53 -14.27 0.01
CA LYS A 6 -9.28 -15.24 1.09
C LYS A 6 -7.98 -14.96 1.83
N ARG A 7 -6.90 -14.58 1.12
CA ARG A 7 -5.62 -14.23 1.73
C ARG A 7 -5.71 -12.97 2.60
N GLN A 8 -6.50 -11.97 2.18
CA GLN A 8 -6.71 -10.76 2.99
C GLN A 8 -7.47 -11.05 4.27
N GLU A 9 -8.53 -11.85 4.22
CA GLU A 9 -9.28 -12.24 5.41
C GLU A 9 -8.41 -13.07 6.37
N MET A 10 -7.59 -13.97 5.85
CA MET A 10 -6.61 -14.70 6.66
C MET A 10 -5.57 -13.79 7.30
N ALA A 11 -5.11 -12.75 6.59
CA ALA A 11 -4.18 -11.77 7.15
C ALA A 11 -4.83 -10.93 8.27
N LYS A 12 -6.07 -10.51 8.10
CA LYS A 12 -6.85 -9.84 9.17
C LYS A 12 -7.03 -10.75 10.38
N TRP A 13 -7.40 -12.02 10.14
CA TRP A 13 -7.51 -13.01 11.20
C TRP A 13 -6.19 -13.22 11.94
N ALA A 14 -5.07 -13.31 11.20
CA ALA A 14 -3.75 -13.45 11.79
C ALA A 14 -3.34 -12.27 12.67
N ILE A 15 -3.77 -11.05 12.34
CA ILE A 15 -3.61 -9.88 13.22
C ILE A 15 -4.52 -10.03 14.43
N GLY A 16 -5.80 -10.36 14.20
CA GLY A 16 -6.81 -10.45 15.25
C GLY A 16 -6.46 -11.40 16.38
N ILE A 17 -5.92 -12.60 16.07
CA ILE A 17 -5.52 -13.58 17.09
C ILE A 17 -4.31 -13.15 17.93
N ARG A 18 -3.53 -12.17 17.48
CA ARG A 18 -2.36 -11.62 18.19
C ARG A 18 -2.72 -10.46 19.12
N LEU A 19 -3.95 -9.98 19.07
CA LEU A 19 -4.42 -8.95 20.01
C LEU A 19 -4.62 -9.54 21.40
N ARG A 20 -4.43 -8.72 22.44
CA ARG A 20 -4.70 -9.14 23.84
C ARG A 20 -6.12 -9.65 24.06
N SER A 21 -7.09 -9.08 23.34
CA SER A 21 -8.44 -9.65 23.21
C SER A 21 -8.70 -9.86 21.73
N SER A 22 -8.66 -11.12 21.30
CA SER A 22 -8.82 -11.50 19.88
C SER A 22 -10.16 -11.01 19.34
N SER A 23 -10.12 -10.21 18.26
CA SER A 23 -11.31 -9.69 17.60
C SER A 23 -11.02 -9.28 16.17
N LEU A 24 -11.76 -9.84 15.23
CA LEU A 24 -11.75 -9.41 13.84
C LEU A 24 -12.38 -8.01 13.67
N GLU A 25 -13.37 -7.71 14.51
CA GLU A 25 -14.04 -6.41 14.51
C GLU A 25 -13.08 -5.28 14.82
N LYS A 26 -12.20 -5.43 15.83
CA LYS A 26 -11.16 -4.46 16.15
C LYS A 26 -10.20 -4.22 14.99
N VAL A 27 -9.83 -5.27 14.27
CA VAL A 27 -8.96 -5.14 13.07
C VAL A 27 -9.68 -4.38 11.97
N ASN A 28 -10.95 -4.69 11.72
CA ASN A 28 -11.75 -3.98 10.73
C ASN A 28 -11.99 -2.51 11.13
N GLU A 29 -12.21 -2.23 12.40
CA GLU A 29 -12.33 -0.87 12.93
C GLU A 29 -11.03 -0.08 12.74
N ALA A 30 -9.87 -0.67 13.05
CA ALA A 30 -8.56 -0.05 12.85
C ALA A 30 -8.30 0.23 11.35
N LEU A 31 -8.70 -0.67 10.46
CA LEU A 31 -8.63 -0.46 9.01
C LEU A 31 -9.58 0.66 8.56
N TYR A 32 -10.79 0.72 9.10
CA TYR A 32 -11.75 1.78 8.80
C TYR A 32 -11.24 3.15 9.23
N LYS A 33 -10.71 3.27 10.45
CA LYS A 33 -10.13 4.50 11.00
C LYS A 33 -8.83 4.93 10.32
N GLY A 34 -8.11 4.02 9.69
CA GLY A 34 -6.81 4.28 9.10
C GLY A 34 -5.64 4.07 10.06
N ASP A 35 -5.86 3.48 11.25
CA ASP A 35 -4.80 3.08 12.18
C ASP A 35 -3.90 2.00 11.58
N ILE A 36 -4.49 1.14 10.74
CA ILE A 36 -3.83 0.12 9.92
C ILE A 36 -4.20 0.38 8.46
N LEU A 37 -3.21 0.27 7.60
CA LEU A 37 -3.36 0.44 6.15
C LEU A 37 -2.81 -0.76 5.41
N ARG A 38 -3.34 -1.02 4.23
CA ARG A 38 -2.78 -1.96 3.28
C ARG A 38 -2.04 -1.20 2.20
N THR A 39 -0.80 -1.58 1.93
CA THR A 39 0.05 -0.98 0.90
C THR A 39 1.13 -1.95 0.44
N HIS A 40 1.78 -1.64 -0.68
CA HIS A 40 3.00 -2.30 -1.12
C HIS A 40 4.19 -1.71 -0.37
N VAL A 41 4.77 -2.49 0.52
CA VAL A 41 5.91 -2.08 1.36
C VAL A 41 6.81 -3.27 1.65
N MET A 42 8.11 -3.05 1.79
CA MET A 42 9.16 -4.06 2.00
C MET A 42 9.35 -5.03 0.83
N ARG A 43 8.28 -5.47 0.19
CA ARG A 43 8.25 -6.36 -0.98
C ARG A 43 7.12 -5.94 -1.92
N PRO A 44 7.16 -6.33 -3.22
CA PRO A 44 6.10 -6.00 -4.18
C PRO A 44 4.83 -6.82 -3.95
N THR A 45 4.38 -6.88 -2.70
CA THR A 45 3.14 -7.54 -2.25
C THR A 45 2.46 -6.66 -1.21
N TRP A 46 1.16 -6.81 -1.05
CA TRP A 46 0.40 -6.08 -0.03
C TRP A 46 0.72 -6.56 1.37
N HIS A 47 0.96 -5.59 2.25
CA HIS A 47 1.12 -5.78 3.69
C HIS A 47 0.17 -4.88 4.45
N PHE A 48 -0.23 -5.31 5.66
CA PHE A 48 -0.86 -4.43 6.62
C PHE A 48 0.22 -3.75 7.46
N VAL A 49 0.14 -2.43 7.54
CA VAL A 49 1.13 -1.57 8.20
C VAL A 49 0.42 -0.59 9.10
N ALA A 50 0.96 -0.33 10.27
CA ALA A 50 0.47 0.76 11.13
C ALA A 50 0.67 2.11 10.45
N ALA A 51 -0.29 3.02 10.61
CA ALA A 51 -0.23 4.35 9.99
C ALA A 51 1.05 5.11 10.33
N GLU A 52 1.51 5.01 11.58
CA GLU A 52 2.74 5.65 12.06
C GLU A 52 4.02 5.12 11.40
N ASP A 53 3.98 3.95 10.76
CA ASP A 53 5.14 3.29 10.20
C ASP A 53 5.24 3.41 8.69
N ILE A 54 4.13 3.68 8.01
CA ILE A 54 4.05 3.56 6.55
C ILE A 54 5.11 4.41 5.83
N ARG A 55 5.32 5.66 6.26
CA ARG A 55 6.20 6.61 5.58
C ARG A 55 7.67 6.20 5.63
N TRP A 56 8.18 5.85 6.83
CA TRP A 56 9.57 5.43 6.96
C TRP A 56 9.82 4.04 6.34
N MET A 57 8.83 3.15 6.36
CA MET A 57 8.95 1.85 5.69
C MET A 57 8.98 2.01 4.16
N LEU A 58 8.17 2.90 3.60
CA LEU A 58 8.23 3.24 2.18
C LEU A 58 9.58 3.85 1.82
N MET A 59 10.11 4.79 2.61
CA MET A 59 11.44 5.37 2.40
C MET A 59 12.54 4.30 2.31
N LEU A 60 12.46 3.24 3.12
CA LEU A 60 13.45 2.16 3.10
C LEU A 60 13.31 1.21 1.90
N SER A 61 12.10 1.03 1.38
CA SER A 61 11.78 -0.06 0.46
C SER A 61 11.36 0.37 -0.94
N SER A 62 10.96 1.64 -1.14
CA SER A 62 10.35 2.11 -2.38
C SER A 62 11.20 1.87 -3.62
N GLU A 63 12.48 2.19 -3.60
CA GLU A 63 13.36 2.05 -4.77
C GLU A 63 13.46 0.60 -5.25
N ARG A 64 13.60 -0.34 -4.31
CA ARG A 64 13.64 -1.77 -4.64
C ARG A 64 12.32 -2.27 -5.22
N ILE A 65 11.21 -1.83 -4.66
CA ILE A 65 9.87 -2.22 -5.15
C ILE A 65 9.62 -1.60 -6.52
N LYS A 66 9.96 -0.32 -6.74
CA LYS A 66 9.88 0.34 -8.04
C LYS A 66 10.64 -0.42 -9.13
N ALA A 67 11.86 -0.84 -8.83
CA ALA A 67 12.68 -1.64 -9.77
C ALA A 67 11.97 -2.95 -10.14
N ALA A 68 11.40 -3.66 -9.17
CA ALA A 68 10.65 -4.89 -9.40
C ALA A 68 9.36 -4.64 -10.22
N VAL A 69 8.62 -3.58 -9.90
CA VAL A 69 7.39 -3.18 -10.63
C VAL A 69 7.71 -2.81 -12.08
N MET A 70 8.79 -2.06 -12.33
CA MET A 70 9.23 -1.72 -13.69
C MET A 70 9.69 -2.93 -14.47
N SER A 71 10.40 -3.87 -13.85
CA SER A 71 10.80 -5.12 -14.50
C SER A 71 9.57 -5.94 -14.92
N TYR A 72 8.57 -6.06 -14.04
CA TYR A 72 7.31 -6.69 -14.35
C TYR A 72 6.58 -5.99 -15.49
N ALA A 73 6.46 -4.66 -15.42
CA ALA A 73 5.79 -3.84 -16.44
C ALA A 73 6.43 -4.01 -17.81
N LYS A 74 7.75 -4.00 -17.90
CA LYS A 74 8.49 -4.22 -19.13
C LYS A 74 8.21 -5.58 -19.78
N GLY A 75 8.10 -6.63 -18.98
CA GLY A 75 7.81 -7.98 -19.44
C GLY A 75 6.38 -8.18 -19.93
N HIS A 76 5.40 -7.47 -19.35
CA HIS A 76 3.97 -7.70 -19.62
C HIS A 76 3.35 -6.64 -20.56
N PHE A 77 3.80 -5.40 -20.50
CA PHE A 77 3.22 -4.28 -21.24
C PHE A 77 4.19 -3.64 -22.25
N GLY A 78 5.44 -4.12 -22.30
CA GLY A 78 6.48 -3.47 -23.08
C GLY A 78 6.98 -2.17 -22.42
N LYS A 79 7.46 -1.24 -23.24
CA LYS A 79 8.00 0.03 -22.76
C LYS A 79 6.85 1.00 -22.44
N ILE A 80 6.62 1.28 -21.18
CA ILE A 80 5.71 2.34 -20.75
C ILE A 80 6.52 3.63 -20.54
N GLU A 81 6.07 4.73 -21.13
CA GLU A 81 6.74 6.02 -21.02
C GLU A 81 6.59 6.61 -19.60
N LYS A 82 7.67 7.17 -19.05
CA LYS A 82 7.66 7.84 -17.74
C LYS A 82 6.61 8.94 -17.65
N THR A 83 6.41 9.68 -18.73
CA THR A 83 5.41 10.75 -18.85
C THR A 83 4.00 10.24 -18.60
N LEU A 84 3.68 9.01 -19.04
CA LEU A 84 2.38 8.39 -18.79
C LEU A 84 2.21 8.07 -17.30
N PHE A 85 3.24 7.55 -16.63
CA PHE A 85 3.19 7.32 -15.18
C PHE A 85 2.90 8.61 -14.41
N THR A 86 3.67 9.67 -14.66
CA THR A 86 3.47 10.96 -13.99
C THR A 86 2.07 11.50 -14.23
N ARG A 87 1.61 11.54 -15.48
CA ARG A 87 0.25 12.01 -15.80
C ARG A 87 -0.84 11.19 -15.13
N CYS A 88 -0.70 9.86 -15.09
CA CYS A 88 -1.67 8.99 -14.44
C CYS A 88 -1.68 9.20 -12.93
N LEU A 89 -0.51 9.33 -12.28
CA LEU A 89 -0.43 9.57 -10.85
C LEU A 89 -1.00 10.92 -10.45
N ASP A 90 -0.67 11.98 -11.18
CA ASP A 90 -1.24 13.33 -10.96
C ASP A 90 -2.77 13.31 -11.08
N GLN A 91 -3.28 12.59 -12.07
CA GLN A 91 -4.72 12.48 -12.26
C GLN A 91 -5.37 11.60 -11.18
N ILE A 92 -4.75 10.48 -10.78
CA ILE A 92 -5.22 9.65 -9.67
C ILE A 92 -5.26 10.46 -8.39
N GLY A 93 -4.25 11.29 -8.12
CA GLY A 93 -4.24 12.20 -7.00
C GLY A 93 -5.49 13.08 -6.97
N LYS A 94 -5.77 13.79 -8.06
CA LYS A 94 -6.97 14.67 -8.19
C LYS A 94 -8.29 13.88 -8.07
N ILE A 95 -8.37 12.68 -8.63
CA ILE A 95 -9.56 11.83 -8.55
C ILE A 95 -9.87 11.44 -7.11
N LEU A 96 -8.84 11.18 -6.32
CA LEU A 96 -8.97 10.72 -4.93
C LEU A 96 -9.09 11.83 -3.90
N GLU A 97 -8.86 13.10 -4.25
CA GLU A 97 -8.98 14.26 -3.35
C GLU A 97 -10.35 14.33 -2.66
N GLY A 98 -10.37 14.80 -1.41
CA GLY A 98 -11.56 15.02 -0.60
C GLY A 98 -12.00 13.77 0.15
N TYR A 99 -11.05 13.02 0.73
CA TYR A 99 -11.29 11.82 1.55
C TYR A 99 -12.04 10.71 0.84
N LYS A 100 -11.90 10.63 -0.48
CA LYS A 100 -12.56 9.61 -1.29
C LYS A 100 -11.90 8.24 -1.10
N SER A 101 -12.72 7.21 -1.14
CA SER A 101 -12.30 5.82 -1.21
C SER A 101 -12.91 5.19 -2.46
N LEU A 102 -12.10 4.96 -3.49
CA LEU A 102 -12.56 4.47 -4.79
C LEU A 102 -11.99 3.09 -5.09
N THR A 103 -12.83 2.23 -5.65
CA THR A 103 -12.39 0.94 -6.20
C THR A 103 -11.54 1.15 -7.45
N LYS A 104 -10.76 0.13 -7.81
CA LYS A 104 -9.98 0.17 -9.06
C LYS A 104 -10.85 0.48 -10.28
N GLN A 105 -12.05 -0.08 -10.35
CA GLN A 105 -12.99 0.17 -11.45
C GLN A 105 -13.45 1.63 -11.48
N GLU A 106 -13.77 2.22 -10.31
CA GLU A 106 -14.16 3.63 -10.22
C GLU A 106 -12.99 4.54 -10.64
N VAL A 107 -11.78 4.28 -10.16
CA VAL A 107 -10.58 5.01 -10.60
C VAL A 107 -10.36 4.89 -12.11
N THR A 108 -10.54 3.70 -12.67
CA THR A 108 -10.44 3.50 -14.13
C THR A 108 -11.46 4.34 -14.89
N ALA A 109 -12.71 4.36 -14.44
CA ALA A 109 -13.78 5.12 -15.07
C ALA A 109 -13.50 6.64 -15.02
N GLU A 110 -13.00 7.15 -13.90
CA GLU A 110 -12.65 8.57 -13.77
C GLU A 110 -11.43 8.95 -14.65
N LEU A 111 -10.42 8.09 -14.75
CA LEU A 111 -9.30 8.30 -15.67
C LEU A 111 -9.78 8.37 -17.13
N GLN A 112 -10.69 7.49 -17.53
CA GLN A 112 -11.27 7.49 -18.87
C GLN A 112 -12.04 8.79 -19.18
N LYS A 113 -12.79 9.32 -18.22
CA LYS A 113 -13.46 10.63 -18.35
C LYS A 113 -12.46 11.78 -18.54
N SER A 114 -11.27 11.66 -17.97
CA SER A 114 -10.19 12.65 -18.13
C SER A 114 -9.38 12.48 -19.42
N GLY A 115 -9.83 11.61 -20.35
CA GLY A 115 -9.16 11.38 -21.63
C GLY A 115 -7.91 10.50 -21.53
N ILE A 116 -7.67 9.87 -20.38
CA ILE A 116 -6.64 8.84 -20.23
C ILE A 116 -7.32 7.49 -20.35
N LEU A 117 -6.93 6.69 -21.35
CA LEU A 117 -7.58 5.42 -21.69
C LEU A 117 -6.69 4.21 -21.32
N PRO A 118 -6.37 4.01 -20.03
CA PRO A 118 -5.60 2.85 -19.61
C PRO A 118 -6.48 1.60 -19.60
N THR A 119 -5.87 0.44 -19.83
CA THR A 119 -6.53 -0.83 -19.47
C THR A 119 -6.60 -0.97 -17.95
N ILE A 120 -7.47 -1.86 -17.46
CA ILE A 120 -7.58 -2.14 -16.02
C ILE A 120 -6.26 -2.66 -15.42
N ASP A 121 -5.43 -3.31 -16.21
CA ASP A 121 -4.13 -3.81 -15.79
C ASP A 121 -3.09 -2.68 -15.67
N HIS A 122 -3.12 -1.70 -16.59
CA HIS A 122 -2.34 -0.48 -16.46
C HIS A 122 -2.73 0.31 -15.21
N VAL A 123 -4.03 0.42 -14.91
CA VAL A 123 -4.48 1.11 -13.68
C VAL A 123 -3.96 0.38 -12.43
N ASN A 124 -3.95 -0.95 -12.43
CA ASN A 124 -3.36 -1.70 -11.32
C ASN A 124 -1.88 -1.38 -11.12
N LEU A 125 -1.12 -1.28 -12.21
CA LEU A 125 0.29 -0.90 -12.18
C LEU A 125 0.48 0.51 -11.62
N PHE A 126 -0.33 1.50 -12.08
CA PHE A 126 -0.23 2.88 -11.61
C PHE A 126 -0.64 3.03 -10.15
N LEU A 127 -1.66 2.31 -9.69
CA LEU A 127 -2.05 2.27 -8.28
C LEU A 127 -0.95 1.67 -7.40
N THR A 128 -0.34 0.54 -7.84
CA THR A 128 0.82 -0.04 -7.14
C THR A 128 1.98 0.93 -7.07
N TRP A 129 2.27 1.63 -8.16
CA TRP A 129 3.30 2.67 -8.18
C TRP A 129 2.97 3.82 -7.23
N GLY A 130 1.72 4.30 -7.24
CA GLY A 130 1.24 5.34 -6.33
C GLY A 130 1.33 4.95 -4.85
N GLU A 131 1.08 3.67 -4.52
CA GLU A 131 1.28 3.14 -3.17
C GLU A 131 2.77 3.20 -2.77
N VAL A 132 3.66 2.83 -3.68
CA VAL A 132 5.12 2.83 -3.43
C VAL A 132 5.70 4.24 -3.35
N GLU A 133 5.14 5.20 -4.11
CA GLU A 133 5.48 6.63 -4.02
C GLU A 133 4.89 7.30 -2.76
N GLY A 134 4.03 6.61 -2.01
CA GLY A 134 3.39 7.19 -0.84
C GLY A 134 2.30 8.23 -1.18
N ILE A 135 1.76 8.19 -2.41
CA ILE A 135 0.63 9.04 -2.84
C ILE A 135 -0.69 8.38 -2.47
N VAL A 136 -0.78 7.07 -2.66
CA VAL A 136 -2.00 6.27 -2.51
C VAL A 136 -1.81 5.22 -1.42
N CYS A 137 -2.89 4.88 -0.74
CA CYS A 137 -2.95 3.74 0.18
C CYS A 137 -4.34 3.08 0.08
N SER A 138 -4.59 2.05 0.90
CA SER A 138 -5.95 1.51 1.02
C SER A 138 -6.91 2.55 1.58
N GLY A 139 -8.06 2.69 0.94
CA GLY A 139 -9.20 3.44 1.45
C GLY A 139 -10.14 2.59 2.32
N ILE A 140 -11.33 3.09 2.56
CA ILE A 140 -12.42 2.37 3.25
C ILE A 140 -13.03 1.38 2.26
N ASP A 141 -12.96 0.08 2.57
CA ASP A 141 -13.47 -0.96 1.69
C ASP A 141 -14.99 -0.83 1.48
N LYS A 142 -15.47 -1.09 0.26
CA LYS A 142 -16.88 -1.12 -0.11
C LYS A 142 -17.39 -2.56 -0.14
N GLY A 143 -17.83 -3.06 1.00
CA GLY A 143 -18.16 -4.47 1.18
C GLY A 143 -16.91 -5.35 0.97
N LYS A 144 -16.94 -6.23 -0.03
CA LYS A 144 -15.79 -7.08 -0.39
C LYS A 144 -14.82 -6.44 -1.39
N LYS A 145 -15.08 -5.20 -1.84
CA LYS A 145 -14.24 -4.52 -2.82
C LYS A 145 -13.24 -3.64 -2.12
N THR A 146 -11.98 -3.87 -2.41
CA THR A 146 -10.88 -3.03 -1.94
C THR A 146 -10.92 -1.67 -2.63
N THR A 147 -10.59 -0.63 -1.88
CA THR A 147 -10.55 0.73 -2.37
C THR A 147 -9.18 1.36 -2.18
N TYR A 148 -8.97 2.50 -2.82
CA TYR A 148 -7.78 3.33 -2.74
C TYR A 148 -8.17 4.74 -2.30
N ALA A 149 -7.29 5.38 -1.55
CA ALA A 149 -7.44 6.75 -1.05
C ALA A 149 -6.08 7.46 -1.05
N LEU A 150 -6.07 8.77 -0.86
CA LEU A 150 -4.83 9.51 -0.68
C LEU A 150 -4.19 9.18 0.67
N LEU A 151 -2.89 8.93 0.67
CA LEU A 151 -2.15 8.64 1.89
C LEU A 151 -2.20 9.82 2.86
N ASP A 152 -2.02 11.05 2.36
CA ASP A 152 -1.97 12.26 3.19
C ASP A 152 -3.31 12.61 3.84
N GLU A 153 -4.42 12.14 3.27
CA GLU A 153 -5.75 12.29 3.87
C GLU A 153 -6.08 11.20 4.89
N ARG A 154 -5.44 10.02 4.75
CA ARG A 154 -5.67 8.87 5.63
C ARG A 154 -4.72 8.82 6.82
N VAL A 155 -3.51 9.32 6.63
CA VAL A 155 -2.42 9.23 7.61
C VAL A 155 -1.96 10.63 7.99
N PRO A 156 -2.08 11.01 9.26
CA PRO A 156 -1.53 12.28 9.72
C PRO A 156 -0.04 12.43 9.40
N PRO A 157 0.46 13.64 9.20
CA PRO A 157 1.89 13.88 9.09
C PRO A 157 2.62 13.30 10.29
N THR A 158 3.70 12.56 10.03
CA THR A 158 4.58 12.02 11.07
C THR A 158 5.96 12.64 10.94
N ARG A 159 6.74 12.63 12.03
CA ARG A 159 8.13 13.06 11.97
C ARG A 159 8.87 12.21 10.93
N GLU A 160 9.58 12.87 10.03
CA GLU A 160 10.48 12.20 9.11
C GLU A 160 11.66 11.60 9.89
N LEU A 161 11.98 10.36 9.59
CA LEU A 161 13.15 9.66 10.12
C LEU A 161 14.27 9.71 9.08
N CYS A 162 15.51 9.85 9.54
CA CYS A 162 16.63 9.56 8.66
C CYS A 162 16.74 8.05 8.42
N ARG A 163 17.55 7.66 7.43
CA ARG A 163 17.69 6.24 7.03
C ARG A 163 18.16 5.36 8.19
N GLU A 164 19.12 5.85 8.96
CA GLU A 164 19.70 5.14 10.11
C GLU A 164 18.67 4.93 11.22
N GLU A 165 17.89 5.95 11.55
CA GLU A 165 16.78 5.85 12.52
C GLU A 165 15.72 4.84 12.06
N ALA A 166 15.36 4.86 10.79
CA ALA A 166 14.39 3.94 10.22
C ALA A 166 14.88 2.49 10.23
N LEU A 167 16.16 2.25 9.89
CA LEU A 167 16.78 0.92 9.97
C LEU A 167 16.85 0.41 11.41
N ALA A 168 17.24 1.26 12.36
CA ALA A 168 17.27 0.91 13.78
C ALA A 168 15.86 0.55 14.29
N ARG A 169 14.84 1.31 13.87
CA ARG A 169 13.43 1.02 14.20
C ARG A 169 12.96 -0.31 13.59
N LEU A 170 13.31 -0.58 12.34
CA LEU A 170 12.99 -1.84 11.68
C LEU A 170 13.63 -3.03 12.40
N ALA A 171 14.93 -2.95 12.71
CA ALA A 171 15.66 -3.99 13.42
C ALA A 171 15.05 -4.23 14.82
N SER A 172 14.78 -3.17 15.58
CA SER A 172 14.15 -3.29 16.91
C SER A 172 12.82 -4.04 16.84
N ARG A 173 11.93 -3.66 15.90
CA ARG A 173 10.63 -4.34 15.72
C ARG A 173 10.78 -5.79 15.29
N TYR A 174 11.75 -6.06 14.39
CA TYR A 174 12.03 -7.42 13.95
C TYR A 174 12.43 -8.32 15.12
N PHE A 175 13.45 -7.93 15.89
CA PHE A 175 13.93 -8.73 17.01
C PHE A 175 12.93 -8.84 18.16
N GLN A 176 12.08 -7.83 18.38
CA GLN A 176 11.00 -7.93 19.36
C GLN A 176 9.92 -8.97 18.96
N SER A 177 9.66 -9.14 17.66
CA SER A 177 8.59 -10.00 17.16
C SER A 177 9.06 -11.39 16.75
N HIS A 178 10.36 -11.58 16.47
CA HIS A 178 10.94 -12.84 15.96
C HIS A 178 11.99 -13.45 16.90
N SER A 179 12.01 -13.03 18.17
CA SER A 179 12.94 -13.59 19.14
C SER A 179 12.58 -15.03 19.53
N PRO A 180 13.56 -15.96 19.64
CA PRO A 180 14.98 -15.75 19.43
C PRO A 180 15.36 -15.70 17.94
N ALA A 181 16.09 -14.66 17.54
CA ALA A 181 16.58 -14.47 16.18
C ALA A 181 18.02 -13.93 16.19
N GLN A 182 18.80 -14.27 15.16
CA GLN A 182 20.17 -13.79 14.96
C GLN A 182 20.21 -12.69 13.90
N LEU A 183 21.32 -11.96 13.79
CA LEU A 183 21.50 -10.94 12.77
C LEU A 183 21.32 -11.48 11.35
N GLN A 184 21.74 -12.72 11.10
CA GLN A 184 21.60 -13.40 9.81
C GLN A 184 20.14 -13.62 9.39
N ASP A 185 19.22 -13.67 10.35
CA ASP A 185 17.77 -13.83 10.06
C ASP A 185 17.14 -12.50 9.62
N PHE A 186 17.80 -11.39 9.93
CA PHE A 186 17.32 -10.03 9.63
C PHE A 186 17.87 -9.46 8.31
N VAL A 187 19.04 -9.90 7.85
CA VAL A 187 19.78 -9.31 6.70
C VAL A 187 19.34 -9.87 5.34
#